data_527d4bf36f8b5ada182508c962ebfd49
#
_entry.id   527d4bf36f8b5ada182508c962ebfd49
#
_cell.length_a   1.000
_cell.length_b   1.000
_cell.length_c   1.000
_cell.angle_alpha   90.00
_cell.angle_beta   90.00
_cell.angle_gamma   90.00
#
_symmetry.space_group_name_H-M   'P 1'
#
loop_
_entity.id
_entity.type
_entity.pdbx_description
1 polymer ?
#
loop_
_entity_poly.entity_id
_entity_poly.type
_entity_poly.pdbx_seq_one_letter_code
_entity_poly.pdbx_strand_id
1 'polypeptide(L)'
;MRLALAVLASTFLLTAPSLAQVPAEVEACRLSGLAALKERSPSLEHLTFDVESLAISKAATRVEDTPIRMVIMGDAYLQREKSDKPNRFVCLISEKGKVVLTFFTEQ
;
A
#
# COMPACT_ATOMS: atom_id res chain seq x y z
N MET A 1 -53.75 24.62 11.77
CA MET A 1 -53.07 24.60 11.35
C MET A 1 -51.90 24.52 11.52
N ARG A 2 -51.24 24.04 11.48
CA ARG A 2 -50.11 23.91 11.67
C ARG A 2 -49.30 23.44 10.79
N LEU A 3 -48.31 23.58 10.61
CA LEU A 3 -47.58 23.25 9.77
C LEU A 3 -46.57 22.56 10.10
N ALA A 4 -46.34 21.48 9.87
CA ALA A 4 -45.21 20.74 10.16
C ALA A 4 -44.17 21.03 9.24
N LEU A 5 -43.20 21.61 9.68
CA LEU A 5 -42.14 21.81 8.88
C LEU A 5 -41.24 20.71 8.95
N ALA A 6 -41.13 19.93 8.04
CA ALA A 6 -40.15 18.90 7.96
C ALA A 6 -38.85 19.52 7.63
N VAL A 7 -38.06 19.63 8.55
CA VAL A 7 -36.74 20.07 8.29
C VAL A 7 -35.97 18.93 7.81
N LEU A 8 -35.64 18.97 6.58
CA LEU A 8 -34.79 17.98 6.05
C LEU A 8 -33.41 18.33 6.34
N ALA A 9 -32.87 17.71 7.30
CA ALA A 9 -31.46 17.85 7.54
C ALA A 9 -30.76 16.96 6.57
N SER A 10 -30.29 17.52 5.53
CA SER A 10 -29.49 16.71 4.64
C SER A 10 -28.10 16.70 5.20
N THR A 11 -27.73 15.58 5.66
CA THR A 11 -26.37 15.39 6.08
C THR A 11 -25.59 14.97 4.87
N PHE A 12 -24.68 15.82 4.50
CA PHE A 12 -23.80 15.46 3.44
C PHE A 12 -22.63 14.73 4.01
N LEU A 13 -22.51 13.50 3.67
CA LEU A 13 -21.32 12.78 4.00
C LEU A 13 -20.32 13.07 2.93
N LEU A 14 -19.42 13.91 3.26
CA LEU A 14 -18.34 14.17 2.37
C LEU A 14 -17.31 13.10 2.56
N THR A 15 -17.32 12.14 1.70
CA THR A 15 -16.21 11.23 1.67
C THR A 15 -15.19 11.85 0.78
N ALA A 16 -14.22 12.45 1.37
CA ALA A 16 -13.09 12.90 0.59
C ALA A 16 -12.35 11.68 0.12
N PRO A 17 -11.99 11.61 -1.14
CA PRO A 17 -11.10 10.56 -1.59
C PRO A 17 -9.80 10.84 -0.93
N SER A 18 -9.54 10.17 0.09
CA SER A 18 -8.34 10.44 0.82
C SER A 18 -7.32 9.40 0.51
N LEU A 19 -6.10 9.80 0.64
CA LEU A 19 -5.00 8.87 0.62
C LEU A 19 -5.16 7.82 1.70
N ALA A 20 -6.08 8.06 2.62
CA ALA A 20 -6.35 7.11 3.66
C ALA A 20 -7.02 5.86 3.18
N GLN A 21 -7.38 5.82 1.90
CA GLN A 21 -7.98 4.62 1.35
C GLN A 21 -6.98 3.67 0.74
N VAL A 22 -5.71 3.90 1.00
CA VAL A 22 -4.70 2.95 0.62
C VAL A 22 -4.97 1.66 1.40
N PRO A 23 -5.04 0.51 0.74
CA PRO A 23 -5.33 -0.74 1.44
C PRO A 23 -4.31 -1.05 2.53
N ALA A 24 -4.78 -1.74 3.54
CA ALA A 24 -3.91 -2.11 4.65
C ALA A 24 -2.74 -2.97 4.18
N GLU A 25 -2.92 -3.69 3.11
CA GLU A 25 -1.85 -4.52 2.56
C GLU A 25 -0.63 -3.70 2.14
N VAL A 26 -0.85 -2.44 1.75
CA VAL A 26 0.28 -1.59 1.35
C VAL A 26 1.21 -1.36 2.53
N GLU A 27 0.65 -1.10 3.70
CA GLU A 27 1.48 -0.91 4.87
C GLU A 27 2.17 -2.21 5.27
N ALA A 28 1.49 -3.33 5.13
CA ALA A 28 2.10 -4.63 5.38
C ALA A 28 3.29 -4.85 4.44
N CYS A 29 3.15 -4.45 3.18
CA CYS A 29 4.25 -4.54 2.22
C CYS A 29 5.42 -3.65 2.64
N ARG A 30 5.12 -2.45 3.13
CA ARG A 30 6.18 -1.54 3.54
C ARG A 30 6.95 -2.12 4.73
N LEU A 31 6.25 -2.64 5.71
CA LEU A 31 6.90 -3.22 6.88
C LEU A 31 7.71 -4.46 6.51
N SER A 32 7.16 -5.29 5.65
CA SER A 32 7.87 -6.47 5.18
C SER A 32 9.12 -6.10 4.40
N GLY A 33 8.99 -5.09 3.53
CA GLY A 33 10.12 -4.62 2.75
C GLY A 33 11.21 -4.01 3.62
N LEU A 34 10.80 -3.23 4.62
CA LEU A 34 11.76 -2.64 5.53
C LEU A 34 12.53 -3.71 6.30
N ALA A 35 11.83 -4.73 6.78
CA ALA A 35 12.48 -5.81 7.50
C ALA A 35 13.50 -6.53 6.61
N ALA A 36 13.13 -6.79 5.36
CA ALA A 36 14.04 -7.47 4.44
C ALA A 36 15.28 -6.62 4.12
N LEU A 37 15.07 -5.32 3.94
CA LEU A 37 16.19 -4.43 3.64
C LEU A 37 17.12 -4.27 4.82
N LYS A 38 16.58 -4.30 6.02
CA LYS A 38 17.42 -4.15 7.22
C LYS A 38 18.39 -5.31 7.41
N GLU A 39 18.08 -6.46 6.86
CA GLU A 39 19.00 -7.58 6.93
C GLU A 39 20.29 -7.29 6.19
N ARG A 40 20.21 -6.49 5.12
CA ARG A 40 21.38 -6.13 4.35
C ARG A 40 21.98 -4.82 4.81
N SER A 41 21.15 -3.93 5.29
CA SER A 41 21.57 -2.60 5.70
C SER A 41 20.95 -2.29 7.05
N PRO A 42 21.56 -2.76 8.13
CA PRO A 42 20.96 -2.57 9.45
C PRO A 42 20.74 -1.14 9.87
N SER A 43 21.45 -0.21 9.25
CA SER A 43 21.29 1.21 9.57
C SER A 43 20.07 1.84 8.89
N LEU A 44 19.43 1.12 7.99
CA LEU A 44 18.26 1.65 7.29
C LEU A 44 17.09 1.69 8.26
N GLU A 45 16.51 2.85 8.43
CA GLU A 45 15.40 3.01 9.36
C GLU A 45 14.09 3.35 8.72
N HIS A 46 14.13 3.83 7.48
CA HIS A 46 12.95 4.33 6.84
C HIS A 46 12.78 3.75 5.45
N LEU A 47 11.56 3.45 5.12
CA LEU A 47 11.17 3.05 3.79
C LEU A 47 9.86 3.75 3.50
N THR A 48 9.83 4.56 2.47
CA THR A 48 8.65 5.33 2.12
C THR A 48 8.19 4.92 0.73
N PHE A 49 6.91 4.61 0.61
CA PHE A 49 6.33 4.32 -0.69
C PHE A 49 5.73 5.59 -1.26
N ASP A 50 5.92 5.79 -2.56
CA ASP A 50 5.27 6.89 -3.26
C ASP A 50 3.85 6.44 -3.58
N VAL A 51 2.88 6.97 -2.86
CA VAL A 51 1.50 6.54 -2.97
C VAL A 51 0.96 6.74 -4.38
N GLU A 52 1.39 7.77 -5.06
CA GLU A 52 0.90 8.04 -6.40
C GLU A 52 1.43 7.05 -7.43
N SER A 53 2.50 6.36 -7.11
CA SER A 53 3.07 5.39 -8.03
C SER A 53 2.49 4.00 -7.86
N LEU A 54 1.64 3.78 -6.87
CA LEU A 54 1.18 2.44 -6.55
C LEU A 54 0.26 1.88 -7.62
N ALA A 55 0.52 0.64 -8.00
CA ALA A 55 -0.33 -0.12 -8.87
C ALA A 55 -0.74 -1.37 -8.11
N ILE A 56 -2.03 -1.51 -7.88
CA ILE A 56 -2.58 -2.62 -7.11
C ILE A 56 -3.44 -3.44 -8.04
N SER A 57 -3.07 -4.70 -8.21
CA SER A 57 -3.75 -5.57 -9.17
C SER A 57 -4.20 -6.85 -8.49
N LYS A 58 -5.39 -7.29 -8.85
CA LYS A 58 -5.83 -8.60 -8.41
C LYS A 58 -5.07 -9.63 -9.20
N ALA A 59 -4.82 -10.74 -8.58
CA ALA A 59 -4.09 -11.82 -9.22
C ALA A 59 -4.77 -13.15 -8.88
N ALA A 60 -4.63 -14.09 -9.78
CA ALA A 60 -5.12 -15.44 -9.56
C ALA A 60 -4.03 -16.37 -10.06
N THR A 61 -2.93 -16.38 -9.37
CA THR A 61 -1.78 -17.14 -9.77
C THR A 61 -1.16 -17.79 -8.56
N ARG A 62 -0.09 -18.50 -8.75
CA ARG A 62 0.63 -19.15 -7.68
C ARG A 62 2.10 -18.91 -7.80
N VAL A 63 2.75 -18.76 -6.65
CA VAL A 63 4.18 -18.77 -6.58
C VAL A 63 4.51 -20.01 -5.80
N GLU A 64 5.07 -20.99 -6.49
CA GLU A 64 5.24 -22.32 -5.96
C GLU A 64 3.88 -22.86 -5.54
N ASP A 65 3.66 -23.16 -4.27
CA ASP A 65 2.38 -23.69 -3.82
C ASP A 65 1.51 -22.63 -3.17
N THR A 66 1.93 -21.39 -3.19
CA THR A 66 1.21 -20.34 -2.50
C THR A 66 0.33 -19.56 -3.45
N PRO A 67 -0.98 -19.56 -3.24
CA PRO A 67 -1.87 -18.78 -4.08
C PRO A 67 -1.68 -17.29 -3.80
N ILE A 68 -1.61 -16.49 -4.86
CA ILE A 68 -1.44 -15.06 -4.77
C ILE A 68 -2.74 -14.40 -5.25
N ARG A 69 -3.30 -13.54 -4.44
CA ARG A 69 -4.52 -12.84 -4.82
C ARG A 69 -4.33 -11.38 -5.19
N MET A 70 -3.18 -10.82 -4.87
CA MET A 70 -2.95 -9.41 -5.13
C MET A 70 -1.47 -9.14 -5.31
N VAL A 71 -1.15 -8.25 -6.23
CA VAL A 71 0.20 -7.78 -6.47
C VAL A 71 0.20 -6.28 -6.32
N ILE A 72 1.12 -5.76 -5.55
CA ILE A 72 1.28 -4.32 -5.36
C ILE A 72 2.66 -3.94 -5.83
N MET A 73 2.72 -2.95 -6.71
CA MET A 73 3.98 -2.44 -7.23
C MET A 73 4.01 -0.94 -7.10
N GLY A 74 5.20 -0.40 -7.06
CA GLY A 74 5.34 1.05 -7.00
C GLY A 74 6.77 1.45 -6.78
N ASP A 75 6.94 2.74 -6.49
CA ASP A 75 8.25 3.30 -6.22
C ASP A 75 8.44 3.48 -4.73
N ALA A 76 9.65 3.23 -4.27
CA ALA A 76 10.00 3.35 -2.87
C ALA A 76 11.29 4.13 -2.72
N TYR A 77 11.38 4.86 -1.63
CA TYR A 77 12.59 5.61 -1.27
C TYR A 77 13.14 4.97 0.00
N LEU A 78 14.41 4.62 -0.05
CA LEU A 78 15.03 3.85 1.00
C LEU A 78 15.63 4.67 2.12
N GLN A 79 15.53 5.98 2.03
CA GLN A 79 16.07 6.83 3.06
C GLN A 79 15.00 7.80 3.53
N ARG A 80 15.27 8.44 4.65
CA ARG A 80 14.33 9.39 5.17
C ARG A 80 14.00 10.47 4.16
N GLU A 81 15.02 10.95 3.47
CA GLU A 81 14.83 11.94 2.47
C GLU A 81 14.72 11.30 1.12
N LYS A 82 13.85 11.84 0.31
CA LYS A 82 13.70 11.32 -1.02
C LYS A 82 14.99 11.53 -1.80
N SER A 83 15.53 10.46 -2.30
CA SER A 83 16.62 10.56 -3.23
C SER A 83 16.00 10.76 -4.60
N ASP A 84 16.82 11.17 -5.54
CA ASP A 84 16.32 11.38 -6.89
C ASP A 84 15.99 10.07 -7.59
N LYS A 85 16.40 8.96 -7.04
CA LYS A 85 16.19 7.67 -7.69
C LYS A 85 15.39 6.74 -6.81
N PRO A 86 14.12 6.60 -7.08
CA PRO A 86 13.35 5.61 -6.34
C PRO A 86 13.73 4.19 -6.77
N ASN A 87 13.51 3.25 -5.89
CA ASN A 87 13.63 1.84 -6.21
C ASN A 87 12.24 1.31 -6.44
N ARG A 88 12.07 0.51 -7.45
CA ARG A 88 10.77 -0.09 -7.69
C ARG A 88 10.62 -1.32 -6.82
N PHE A 89 9.46 -1.50 -6.24
CA PHE A 89 9.19 -2.67 -5.43
C PHE A 89 8.03 -3.48 -6.00
N VAL A 90 8.02 -4.74 -5.67
CA VAL A 90 6.94 -5.65 -5.99
C VAL A 90 6.60 -6.42 -4.71
N CYS A 91 5.34 -6.45 -4.36
CA CYS A 91 4.88 -7.13 -3.17
C CYS A 91 3.76 -8.09 -3.53
N LEU A 92 3.88 -9.32 -3.08
CA LEU A 92 2.90 -10.36 -3.37
C LEU A 92 2.10 -10.67 -2.13
N ILE A 93 0.77 -10.67 -2.27
CA ILE A 93 -0.15 -10.90 -1.17
C ILE A 93 -0.89 -12.22 -1.40
N SER A 94 -0.90 -13.07 -0.40
CA SER A 94 -1.55 -14.36 -0.48
C SER A 94 -3.06 -14.24 -0.36
N GLU A 95 -3.75 -15.33 -0.59
CA GLU A 95 -5.19 -15.39 -0.42
C GLU A 95 -5.63 -15.00 0.99
N LYS A 96 -4.79 -15.23 1.97
CA LYS A 96 -5.11 -14.91 3.35
C LYS A 96 -4.79 -13.46 3.70
N GLY A 97 -4.33 -12.68 2.74
CA GLY A 97 -4.02 -11.28 2.98
C GLY A 97 -2.65 -11.05 3.59
N LYS A 98 -1.80 -12.05 3.59
CA LYS A 98 -0.47 -11.91 4.15
C LYS A 98 0.56 -11.67 3.07
N VAL A 99 1.58 -10.91 3.43
CA VAL A 99 2.68 -10.68 2.50
C VAL A 99 3.49 -11.95 2.35
N VAL A 100 3.62 -12.38 1.12
CA VAL A 100 4.43 -13.56 0.81
C VAL A 100 5.87 -13.13 0.57
N LEU A 101 6.03 -12.02 -0.16
CA LEU A 101 7.33 -11.57 -0.56
C LEU A 101 7.28 -10.11 -0.97
N THR A 102 8.26 -9.34 -0.56
CA THR A 102 8.46 -7.99 -1.05
C THR A 102 9.90 -7.90 -1.53
N PHE A 103 10.09 -7.50 -2.78
CA PHE A 103 11.42 -7.33 -3.29
C PHE A 103 11.53 -6.01 -4.05
N PHE A 104 12.76 -5.57 -4.23
CA PHE A 104 13.06 -4.29 -4.85
C PHE A 104 13.91 -4.50 -6.07
N THR A 105 13.64 -3.72 -7.09
CA THR A 105 14.44 -3.76 -8.31
C THR A 105 15.16 -2.43 -8.43
N GLU A 106 16.35 -2.47 -8.99
CA GLU A 106 17.08 -1.26 -9.26
C GLU A 106 16.59 -0.64 -10.55
N GLN A 107 16.66 0.66 -10.61
CA GLN A 107 16.33 1.38 -11.84
C GLN A 107 17.55 2.07 -12.38
#